data_cac94a9b5a6657183d937cb4b3d46197
#
_entry.id   cac94a9b5a6657183d937cb4b3d46197
#
_cell.length_a   1.000
_cell.length_b   1.000
_cell.length_c   1.000
_cell.angle_alpha   90.00
_cell.angle_beta   90.00
_cell.angle_gamma   90.00
#
_symmetry.space_group_name_H-M   'P 1'
#
loop_
_entity.id
_entity.type
_entity.pdbx_description
1 polymer ?
#
loop_
_entity_poly.entity_id
_entity_poly.type
_entity_poly.pdbx_seq_one_letter_code
_entity_poly.pdbx_strand_id
1 'polypeptide(L)'
;MAERDIPRLRELLKDSAVAVGECGLDYHYDNSPREAQRAAFSAQVQLAAELKKPVVVHTREAEDDTRAIIREARTAAVTGVLHCYTGSAALAEFAVDAGWYVSFSGIITFKKWAADDLLRLVPSHRLLVESDSPYLAPMPFRGKRNEPAWVVNTVARLANARDANASELGAITAANAQQLFGLAFDGA
;
A
#
# COMPACT_ATOMS: atom_id res chain seq x y z
N MET A 1 16.88 -7.39 -5.97
CA MET A 1 17.34 -6.28 -6.86
C MET A 1 18.78 -5.95 -6.48
N ALA A 2 19.65 -5.76 -7.45
CA ALA A 2 21.04 -5.35 -7.20
C ALA A 2 21.18 -3.84 -7.47
N GLU A 3 22.20 -3.18 -6.89
CA GLU A 3 22.50 -1.76 -7.16
C GLU A 3 22.61 -1.45 -8.67
N ARG A 4 23.11 -2.39 -9.45
CA ARG A 4 23.18 -2.29 -10.93
C ARG A 4 21.82 -2.10 -11.63
N ASP A 5 20.71 -2.41 -10.97
CA ASP A 5 19.37 -2.32 -11.55
C ASP A 5 18.75 -0.92 -11.35
N ILE A 6 19.27 -0.10 -10.42
CA ILE A 6 18.76 1.25 -10.12
C ILE A 6 18.77 2.18 -11.33
N PRO A 7 19.85 2.25 -12.17
CA PRO A 7 19.84 3.10 -13.35
C PRO A 7 18.72 2.75 -14.33
N ARG A 8 18.45 1.44 -14.52
CA ARG A 8 17.36 0.97 -15.39
C ARG A 8 16.00 1.32 -14.81
N LEU A 9 15.81 1.14 -13.48
CA LEU A 9 14.57 1.54 -12.82
C LEU A 9 14.33 3.04 -12.94
N ARG A 10 15.36 3.87 -12.76
CA ARG A 10 15.27 5.32 -12.94
C ARG A 10 14.72 5.67 -14.33
N GLU A 11 15.26 5.07 -15.38
CA GLU A 11 14.79 5.31 -16.74
C GLU A 11 13.33 4.89 -16.97
N LEU A 12 12.91 3.77 -16.40
CA LEU A 12 11.53 3.28 -16.50
C LEU A 12 10.52 4.12 -15.71
N LEU A 13 10.96 4.70 -14.59
CA LEU A 13 10.09 5.39 -13.64
C LEU A 13 10.02 6.90 -13.85
N LYS A 14 10.92 7.51 -14.63
CA LYS A 14 11.05 8.97 -14.70
C LYS A 14 9.84 9.66 -15.32
N ASP A 15 9.24 9.09 -16.35
CA ASP A 15 8.23 9.77 -17.18
C ASP A 15 6.79 9.45 -16.73
N SER A 16 6.29 8.26 -16.98
CA SER A 16 4.87 7.91 -16.83
C SER A 16 4.52 7.24 -15.49
N ALA A 17 5.49 6.76 -14.75
CA ALA A 17 5.20 6.13 -13.46
C ALA A 17 4.79 7.17 -12.42
N VAL A 18 3.79 6.85 -11.60
CA VAL A 18 3.28 7.72 -10.53
C VAL A 18 3.83 7.35 -9.15
N ALA A 19 4.49 6.22 -9.02
CA ALA A 19 5.08 5.72 -7.79
C ALA A 19 6.28 4.82 -8.07
N VAL A 20 7.11 4.60 -7.06
CA VAL A 20 8.15 3.55 -7.05
C VAL A 20 7.60 2.35 -6.29
N GLY A 21 7.52 1.21 -6.93
CA GLY A 21 6.98 -0.01 -6.29
C GLY A 21 6.75 -1.14 -7.32
N GLU A 22 6.35 -2.24 -6.84
CA GLU A 22 6.22 -2.67 -5.45
C GLU A 22 7.60 -2.93 -4.86
N CYS A 23 7.87 -2.39 -3.68
CA CYS A 23 9.11 -2.61 -2.93
C CYS A 23 8.78 -3.04 -1.50
N GLY A 24 9.78 -3.48 -0.75
CA GLY A 24 9.60 -3.83 0.66
C GLY A 24 10.10 -5.20 1.01
N LEU A 25 9.50 -5.73 2.08
CA LEU A 25 10.05 -6.81 2.87
C LEU A 25 9.03 -7.94 3.03
N ASP A 26 9.42 -9.13 2.66
CA ASP A 26 8.65 -10.35 2.93
C ASP A 26 9.54 -11.35 3.68
N TYR A 27 9.34 -11.46 4.99
CA TYR A 27 10.05 -12.39 5.85
C TYR A 27 9.26 -13.68 6.08
N HIS A 28 8.05 -13.77 5.52
CA HIS A 28 7.26 -14.99 5.53
C HIS A 28 7.76 -15.99 4.47
N TYR A 29 7.89 -15.55 3.21
CA TYR A 29 8.43 -16.37 2.13
C TYR A 29 9.96 -16.41 2.13
N ASP A 30 10.59 -15.31 2.57
CA ASP A 30 12.04 -15.18 2.76
C ASP A 30 12.85 -15.61 1.52
N ASN A 31 12.33 -15.30 0.32
CA ASN A 31 12.88 -15.70 -0.97
C ASN A 31 14.26 -15.09 -1.27
N SER A 32 14.72 -14.14 -0.45
CA SER A 32 16.00 -13.45 -0.58
C SER A 32 16.53 -13.12 0.82
N PRO A 33 17.86 -13.10 1.04
CA PRO A 33 18.41 -12.71 2.33
C PRO A 33 17.84 -11.38 2.82
N ARG A 34 17.43 -11.31 4.09
CA ARG A 34 16.77 -10.11 4.67
C ARG A 34 17.59 -8.84 4.52
N GLU A 35 18.91 -8.94 4.65
CA GLU A 35 19.83 -7.82 4.41
C GLU A 35 19.72 -7.30 2.97
N ALA A 36 19.67 -8.20 1.99
CA ALA A 36 19.49 -7.81 0.58
C ALA A 36 18.10 -7.22 0.32
N GLN A 37 17.05 -7.70 1.00
CA GLN A 37 15.72 -7.10 0.93
C GLN A 37 15.74 -5.67 1.47
N ARG A 38 16.34 -5.44 2.65
CA ARG A 38 16.47 -4.11 3.26
C ARG A 38 17.28 -3.15 2.37
N ALA A 39 18.43 -3.59 1.89
CA ALA A 39 19.27 -2.76 1.01
C ALA A 39 18.52 -2.38 -0.29
N ALA A 40 17.80 -3.33 -0.89
CA ALA A 40 16.99 -3.07 -2.07
C ALA A 40 15.85 -2.09 -1.79
N PHE A 41 15.20 -2.19 -0.64
CA PHE A 41 14.11 -1.29 -0.26
C PHE A 41 14.64 0.13 0.00
N SER A 42 15.71 0.28 0.78
CA SER A 42 16.36 1.59 1.01
C SER A 42 16.78 2.25 -0.31
N ALA A 43 17.40 1.52 -1.23
CA ALA A 43 17.79 2.05 -2.54
C ALA A 43 16.57 2.53 -3.37
N GLN A 44 15.42 1.86 -3.25
CA GLN A 44 14.19 2.30 -3.91
C GLN A 44 13.56 3.53 -3.24
N VAL A 45 13.68 3.67 -1.93
CA VAL A 45 13.27 4.90 -1.22
C VAL A 45 14.12 6.08 -1.68
N GLN A 46 15.44 5.90 -1.81
CA GLN A 46 16.33 6.95 -2.32
C GLN A 46 15.99 7.33 -3.76
N LEU A 47 15.70 6.34 -4.62
CA LEU A 47 15.24 6.59 -5.98
C LEU A 47 13.89 7.34 -6.01
N ALA A 48 12.97 7.01 -5.10
CA ALA A 48 11.71 7.71 -4.96
C ALA A 48 11.90 9.19 -4.56
N ALA A 49 12.85 9.46 -3.66
CA ALA A 49 13.24 10.83 -3.29
C ALA A 49 13.78 11.62 -4.50
N GLU A 50 14.70 11.02 -5.26
CA GLU A 50 15.23 11.63 -6.48
C GLU A 50 14.14 11.98 -7.49
N LEU A 51 13.19 11.06 -7.69
CA LEU A 51 12.09 11.19 -8.66
C LEU A 51 10.90 11.98 -8.11
N LYS A 52 10.91 12.35 -6.83
CA LYS A 52 9.79 12.99 -6.10
C LYS A 52 8.48 12.21 -6.23
N LYS A 53 8.56 10.89 -6.08
CA LYS A 53 7.43 9.97 -6.20
C LYS A 53 7.18 9.26 -4.87
N PRO A 54 5.93 8.89 -4.56
CA PRO A 54 5.64 8.03 -3.41
C PRO A 54 6.13 6.61 -3.66
N VAL A 55 6.20 5.81 -2.58
CA VAL A 55 6.50 4.37 -2.65
C VAL A 55 5.25 3.53 -2.39
N VAL A 56 5.13 2.40 -3.09
CA VAL A 56 4.14 1.34 -2.82
C VAL A 56 4.87 0.19 -2.14
N VAL A 57 4.47 -0.13 -0.91
CA VAL A 57 5.25 -0.97 0.00
C VAL A 57 4.50 -2.22 0.43
N HIS A 58 5.10 -3.37 0.14
CA HIS A 58 4.78 -4.65 0.73
C HIS A 58 5.49 -4.84 2.07
N THR A 59 4.77 -5.32 3.08
CA THR A 59 5.38 -5.73 4.34
C THR A 59 4.70 -6.96 4.90
N ARG A 60 5.49 -8.00 5.19
CA ARG A 60 4.98 -9.23 5.79
C ARG A 60 5.99 -9.82 6.76
N GLU A 61 5.59 -9.93 8.04
CA GLU A 61 6.44 -10.41 9.14
C GLU A 61 7.78 -9.64 9.28
N ALA A 62 7.80 -8.34 8.85
CA ALA A 62 9.00 -7.48 8.77
C ALA A 62 8.80 -6.11 9.42
N GLU A 63 7.99 -6.02 10.49
CA GLU A 63 7.51 -4.73 11.03
C GLU A 63 8.63 -3.80 11.49
N ASP A 64 9.61 -4.30 12.24
CA ASP A 64 10.69 -3.46 12.78
C ASP A 64 11.54 -2.83 11.67
N ASP A 65 11.92 -3.64 10.68
CA ASP A 65 12.68 -3.16 9.53
C ASP A 65 11.84 -2.23 8.64
N THR A 66 10.53 -2.50 8.49
CA THR A 66 9.62 -1.58 7.80
C THR A 66 9.53 -0.23 8.52
N ARG A 67 9.45 -0.21 9.85
CA ARG A 67 9.50 1.04 10.63
C ARG A 67 10.81 1.80 10.43
N ALA A 68 11.95 1.09 10.38
CA ALA A 68 13.24 1.72 10.14
C ALA A 68 13.28 2.42 8.77
N ILE A 69 12.79 1.76 7.73
CA ILE A 69 12.72 2.32 6.37
C ILE A 69 11.70 3.48 6.28
N ILE A 70 10.56 3.42 6.97
CA ILE A 70 9.63 4.56 7.02
C ILE A 70 10.30 5.80 7.66
N ARG A 71 11.14 5.64 8.69
CA ARG A 71 11.92 6.75 9.26
C ARG A 71 12.92 7.32 8.24
N GLU A 72 13.62 6.45 7.51
CA GLU A 72 14.51 6.86 6.42
C GLU A 72 13.76 7.64 5.34
N ALA A 73 12.64 7.11 4.87
CA ALA A 73 11.77 7.74 3.88
C ALA A 73 11.29 9.13 4.36
N ARG A 74 10.88 9.26 5.63
CA ARG A 74 10.47 10.55 6.22
C ARG A 74 11.62 11.56 6.18
N THR A 75 12.85 11.14 6.49
CA THR A 75 14.02 12.02 6.41
C THR A 75 14.30 12.48 4.98
N ALA A 76 14.03 11.62 4.00
CA ALA A 76 14.15 11.92 2.58
C ALA A 76 12.92 12.63 1.96
N ALA A 77 11.94 13.02 2.80
CA ALA A 77 10.66 13.62 2.38
C ALA A 77 9.85 12.74 1.40
N VAL A 78 9.98 11.42 1.51
CA VAL A 78 9.22 10.43 0.74
C VAL A 78 8.03 9.97 1.55
N THR A 79 6.83 10.04 0.97
CA THR A 79 5.62 9.39 1.49
C THR A 79 5.37 8.08 0.77
N GLY A 80 4.40 7.29 1.24
CA GLY A 80 4.05 6.03 0.60
C GLY A 80 2.75 5.43 1.10
N VAL A 81 2.52 4.21 0.68
CA VAL A 81 1.40 3.39 1.10
C VAL A 81 1.88 1.99 1.51
N LEU A 82 1.42 1.53 2.67
CA LEU A 82 1.47 0.10 3.02
C LEU A 82 0.33 -0.57 2.25
N HIS A 83 0.67 -1.26 1.16
CA HIS A 83 -0.32 -1.88 0.30
C HIS A 83 -0.76 -3.24 0.83
N CYS A 84 -1.98 -3.66 0.50
CA CYS A 84 -2.57 -4.96 0.88
C CYS A 84 -2.33 -5.31 2.36
N TYR A 85 -2.53 -4.31 3.23
CA TYR A 85 -2.03 -4.36 4.59
C TYR A 85 -2.80 -5.34 5.48
N THR A 86 -2.04 -6.22 6.13
CA THR A 86 -2.53 -7.24 7.07
C THR A 86 -1.69 -7.32 8.35
N GLY A 87 -0.80 -6.36 8.57
CA GLY A 87 0.10 -6.30 9.72
C GLY A 87 -0.56 -5.76 10.98
N SER A 88 0.25 -5.36 11.96
CA SER A 88 -0.24 -4.91 13.27
C SER A 88 -0.83 -3.49 13.23
N ALA A 89 -1.75 -3.22 14.18
CA ALA A 89 -2.24 -1.87 14.44
C ALA A 89 -1.09 -0.89 14.71
N ALA A 90 -0.10 -1.31 15.46
CA ALA A 90 1.03 -0.47 15.85
C ALA A 90 1.93 -0.03 14.68
N LEU A 91 2.09 -0.84 13.63
CA LEU A 91 2.79 -0.41 12.41
C LEU A 91 1.90 0.51 11.56
N ALA A 92 0.59 0.25 11.49
CA ALA A 92 -0.34 1.11 10.78
C ALA A 92 -0.38 2.53 11.40
N GLU A 93 -0.50 2.65 12.72
CA GLU A 93 -0.43 3.93 13.44
C GLU A 93 0.87 4.66 13.16
N PHE A 94 2.00 3.95 13.27
CA PHE A 94 3.30 4.53 13.01
C PHE A 94 3.43 5.07 11.55
N ALA A 95 2.92 4.33 10.57
CA ALA A 95 2.91 4.75 9.17
C ALA A 95 2.02 5.99 8.96
N VAL A 96 0.83 6.01 9.56
CA VAL A 96 -0.10 7.15 9.53
C VAL A 96 0.53 8.39 10.16
N ASP A 97 1.18 8.27 11.31
CA ASP A 97 1.88 9.37 11.99
C ASP A 97 3.07 9.91 11.18
N ALA A 98 3.68 9.05 10.36
CA ALA A 98 4.70 9.45 9.39
C ALA A 98 4.12 10.09 8.11
N GLY A 99 2.79 10.24 8.01
CA GLY A 99 2.10 10.81 6.85
C GLY A 99 1.82 9.81 5.71
N TRP A 100 2.00 8.52 5.96
CA TRP A 100 1.75 7.46 4.98
C TRP A 100 0.28 7.05 4.92
N TYR A 101 -0.06 6.34 3.86
CA TYR A 101 -1.36 5.72 3.66
C TYR A 101 -1.33 4.22 3.99
N VAL A 102 -2.50 3.68 4.28
CA VAL A 102 -2.70 2.22 4.46
C VAL A 102 -3.81 1.79 3.51
N SER A 103 -3.53 0.77 2.71
CA SER A 103 -4.45 0.25 1.70
C SER A 103 -4.92 -1.16 2.05
N PHE A 104 -6.21 -1.40 1.87
CA PHE A 104 -6.84 -2.70 2.10
C PHE A 104 -7.36 -3.31 0.80
N SER A 105 -7.08 -4.60 0.61
CA SER A 105 -7.51 -5.39 -0.54
C SER A 105 -8.69 -6.30 -0.24
N GLY A 106 -9.09 -7.13 -1.19
CA GLY A 106 -10.16 -8.11 -1.05
C GLY A 106 -10.01 -9.10 0.12
N ILE A 107 -8.81 -9.22 0.69
CA ILE A 107 -8.54 -10.11 1.84
C ILE A 107 -9.40 -9.79 3.06
N ILE A 108 -9.78 -8.52 3.28
CA ILE A 108 -10.63 -8.10 4.40
C ILE A 108 -12.06 -8.66 4.33
N THR A 109 -12.45 -9.18 3.16
CA THR A 109 -13.77 -9.82 2.96
C THR A 109 -13.76 -11.32 3.32
N PHE A 110 -12.58 -11.92 3.58
CA PHE A 110 -12.46 -13.35 3.78
C PHE A 110 -12.99 -13.77 5.15
N LYS A 111 -13.58 -14.97 5.23
CA LYS A 111 -14.15 -15.52 6.48
C LYS A 111 -13.17 -15.58 7.64
N LYS A 112 -11.86 -15.69 7.37
CA LYS A 112 -10.81 -15.75 8.39
C LYS A 112 -10.30 -14.37 8.83
N TRP A 113 -10.77 -13.29 8.20
CA TRP A 113 -10.41 -11.94 8.63
C TRP A 113 -10.99 -11.66 10.02
N ALA A 114 -10.15 -11.22 10.94
CA ALA A 114 -10.51 -10.98 12.34
C ALA A 114 -10.01 -9.64 12.89
N ALA A 115 -9.51 -8.75 12.02
CA ALA A 115 -8.87 -7.49 12.43
C ALA A 115 -9.71 -6.25 12.05
N ASP A 116 -10.99 -6.25 12.38
CA ASP A 116 -11.88 -5.10 12.10
C ASP A 116 -11.45 -3.83 12.83
N ASP A 117 -10.81 -3.95 13.99
CA ASP A 117 -10.27 -2.81 14.72
C ASP A 117 -9.17 -2.09 13.92
N LEU A 118 -8.37 -2.82 13.15
CA LEU A 118 -7.40 -2.23 12.23
C LEU A 118 -8.09 -1.41 11.13
N LEU A 119 -9.24 -1.89 10.62
CA LEU A 119 -10.02 -1.17 9.63
C LEU A 119 -10.60 0.15 10.17
N ARG A 120 -10.92 0.20 11.47
CA ARG A 120 -11.43 1.40 12.15
C ARG A 120 -10.32 2.37 12.54
N LEU A 121 -9.15 1.84 12.87
CA LEU A 121 -7.99 2.61 13.34
C LEU A 121 -7.48 3.61 12.31
N VAL A 122 -7.38 3.21 11.04
CA VAL A 122 -6.80 4.06 9.98
C VAL A 122 -7.73 5.24 9.70
N PRO A 123 -7.28 6.49 9.88
CA PRO A 123 -8.13 7.66 9.64
C PRO A 123 -8.51 7.78 8.16
N SER A 124 -9.73 8.24 7.89
CA SER A 124 -10.30 8.26 6.53
C SER A 124 -9.41 8.99 5.51
N HIS A 125 -8.70 10.03 5.91
CA HIS A 125 -7.81 10.81 5.04
C HIS A 125 -6.44 10.11 4.76
N ARG A 126 -6.20 8.92 5.31
CA ARG A 126 -5.00 8.07 5.07
C ARG A 126 -5.37 6.67 4.61
N LEU A 127 -6.61 6.46 4.26
CA LEU A 127 -7.18 5.17 3.90
C LEU A 127 -7.23 5.01 2.38
N LEU A 128 -6.78 3.87 1.89
CA LEU A 128 -6.92 3.46 0.49
C LEU A 128 -7.58 2.08 0.40
N VAL A 129 -8.05 1.76 -0.77
CA VAL A 129 -8.52 0.43 -1.16
C VAL A 129 -7.89 0.04 -2.49
N GLU A 130 -7.71 -1.26 -2.68
CA GLU A 130 -7.12 -1.81 -3.89
C GLU A 130 -7.73 -3.16 -4.25
N SER A 131 -7.52 -3.59 -5.48
CA SER A 131 -7.96 -4.91 -5.94
C SER A 131 -6.94 -6.01 -5.69
N ASP A 132 -5.66 -5.72 -5.84
CA ASP A 132 -4.55 -6.67 -5.89
C ASP A 132 -4.75 -7.76 -6.98
N SER A 133 -5.43 -7.37 -8.06
CA SER A 133 -5.71 -8.29 -9.18
C SER A 133 -4.42 -8.77 -9.85
N PRO A 134 -4.33 -10.05 -10.21
CA PRO A 134 -5.39 -11.06 -10.31
C PRO A 134 -5.63 -11.91 -9.04
N TYR A 135 -5.04 -11.52 -7.91
CA TYR A 135 -5.10 -12.21 -6.63
C TYR A 135 -6.24 -11.68 -5.76
N LEU A 136 -6.46 -12.31 -4.62
CA LEU A 136 -7.33 -11.86 -3.51
C LEU A 136 -8.75 -11.46 -3.90
N ALA A 137 -9.37 -12.14 -4.89
CA ALA A 137 -10.75 -11.87 -5.26
C ALA A 137 -11.65 -11.78 -4.03
N PRO A 138 -12.37 -10.65 -3.83
CA PRO A 138 -13.20 -10.46 -2.64
C PRO A 138 -14.42 -11.39 -2.65
N MET A 139 -15.05 -11.58 -1.49
CA MET A 139 -16.36 -12.24 -1.44
C MET A 139 -17.39 -11.40 -2.25
N PRO A 140 -18.30 -12.03 -3.01
CA PRO A 140 -18.54 -13.49 -3.12
C PRO A 140 -17.69 -14.19 -4.17
N PHE A 141 -16.72 -13.52 -4.79
CA PHE A 141 -15.93 -14.04 -5.92
C PHE A 141 -14.71 -14.84 -5.50
N ARG A 142 -14.53 -15.14 -4.22
CA ARG A 142 -13.40 -15.92 -3.70
C ARG A 142 -13.17 -17.21 -4.50
N GLY A 143 -11.90 -17.44 -4.90
CA GLY A 143 -11.52 -18.61 -5.72
C GLY A 143 -11.55 -18.37 -7.24
N LYS A 144 -12.05 -17.22 -7.69
CA LYS A 144 -11.95 -16.77 -9.08
C LYS A 144 -10.70 -15.90 -9.28
N ARG A 145 -10.29 -15.73 -10.54
CA ARG A 145 -9.32 -14.70 -10.90
C ARG A 145 -9.91 -13.32 -10.60
N ASN A 146 -9.25 -12.53 -9.77
CA ASN A 146 -9.72 -11.19 -9.41
C ASN A 146 -9.61 -10.21 -10.59
N GLU A 147 -10.46 -9.19 -10.56
CA GLU A 147 -10.45 -8.08 -11.52
C GLU A 147 -10.70 -6.74 -10.80
N PRO A 148 -10.22 -5.60 -11.35
CA PRO A 148 -10.32 -4.30 -10.69
C PRO A 148 -11.75 -3.88 -10.36
N ALA A 149 -12.73 -4.24 -11.17
CA ALA A 149 -14.14 -3.90 -10.96
C ALA A 149 -14.70 -4.41 -9.63
N TRP A 150 -14.11 -5.47 -9.05
CA TRP A 150 -14.59 -6.05 -7.79
C TRP A 150 -14.10 -5.30 -6.54
N VAL A 151 -13.29 -4.27 -6.68
CA VAL A 151 -12.86 -3.41 -5.55
C VAL A 151 -14.05 -2.82 -4.80
N VAL A 152 -15.19 -2.65 -5.44
CA VAL A 152 -16.43 -2.18 -4.80
C VAL A 152 -16.88 -3.07 -3.62
N ASN A 153 -16.56 -4.36 -3.66
CA ASN A 153 -16.85 -5.28 -2.54
C ASN A 153 -15.90 -5.04 -1.36
N THR A 154 -14.66 -4.66 -1.62
CA THR A 154 -13.70 -4.26 -0.59
C THR A 154 -14.16 -2.96 0.07
N VAL A 155 -14.58 -1.97 -0.72
CA VAL A 155 -15.15 -0.71 -0.21
C VAL A 155 -16.40 -0.98 0.65
N ALA A 156 -17.33 -1.79 0.18
CA ALA A 156 -18.55 -2.12 0.93
C ALA A 156 -18.23 -2.81 2.27
N ARG A 157 -17.27 -3.75 2.28
CA ARG A 157 -16.83 -4.43 3.51
C ARG A 157 -16.16 -3.46 4.48
N LEU A 158 -15.30 -2.58 3.98
CA LEU A 158 -14.60 -1.57 4.77
C LEU A 158 -15.60 -0.57 5.38
N ALA A 159 -16.57 -0.09 4.59
CA ALA A 159 -17.61 0.81 5.05
C ALA A 159 -18.47 0.17 6.15
N ASN A 160 -18.85 -1.11 5.98
CA ASN A 160 -19.60 -1.85 7.00
C ASN A 160 -18.81 -1.96 8.31
N ALA A 161 -17.50 -2.27 8.26
CA ALA A 161 -16.66 -2.35 9.46
C ALA A 161 -16.53 -1.01 10.19
N ARG A 162 -16.72 0.11 9.52
CA ARG A 162 -16.56 1.48 10.01
C ARG A 162 -17.89 2.19 10.31
N ASP A 163 -19.01 1.51 10.15
CA ASP A 163 -20.36 2.10 10.24
C ASP A 163 -20.53 3.35 9.35
N ALA A 164 -19.96 3.29 8.12
CA ALA A 164 -19.89 4.40 7.17
C ALA A 164 -20.68 4.11 5.89
N ASN A 165 -21.01 5.17 5.15
CA ASN A 165 -21.61 5.03 3.82
C ASN A 165 -20.55 4.58 2.79
N ALA A 166 -20.85 3.52 2.03
CA ALA A 166 -19.90 2.95 1.07
C ALA A 166 -19.56 3.90 -0.10
N SER A 167 -20.53 4.67 -0.58
CA SER A 167 -20.31 5.64 -1.66
C SER A 167 -19.40 6.79 -1.20
N GLU A 168 -19.66 7.32 -0.01
CA GLU A 168 -18.82 8.38 0.58
C GLU A 168 -17.39 7.88 0.85
N LEU A 169 -17.26 6.67 1.41
CA LEU A 169 -15.96 6.08 1.67
C LEU A 169 -15.19 5.81 0.36
N GLY A 170 -15.89 5.35 -0.68
CA GLY A 170 -15.33 5.19 -2.01
C GLY A 170 -14.80 6.50 -2.58
N ALA A 171 -15.55 7.59 -2.46
CA ALA A 171 -15.12 8.92 -2.89
C ALA A 171 -13.89 9.42 -2.09
N ILE A 172 -13.86 9.20 -0.77
CA ILE A 172 -12.73 9.56 0.09
C ILE A 172 -11.47 8.80 -0.34
N THR A 173 -11.56 7.49 -0.52
CA THR A 173 -10.38 6.68 -0.90
C THR A 173 -9.90 7.01 -2.31
N ALA A 174 -10.79 7.36 -3.23
CA ALA A 174 -10.43 7.86 -4.56
C ALA A 174 -9.68 9.20 -4.48
N ALA A 175 -10.17 10.15 -3.69
CA ALA A 175 -9.51 11.44 -3.47
C ALA A 175 -8.12 11.27 -2.80
N ASN A 176 -8.00 10.35 -1.86
CA ASN A 176 -6.73 10.01 -1.24
C ASN A 176 -5.73 9.43 -2.26
N ALA A 177 -6.18 8.56 -3.16
CA ALA A 177 -5.34 8.02 -4.24
C ALA A 177 -4.87 9.12 -5.21
N GLN A 178 -5.78 10.03 -5.58
CA GLN A 178 -5.42 11.22 -6.37
C GLN A 178 -4.33 12.05 -5.68
N GLN A 179 -4.49 12.31 -4.39
CA GLN A 179 -3.52 13.09 -3.61
C GLN A 179 -2.17 12.38 -3.51
N LEU A 180 -2.16 11.07 -3.20
CA LEU A 180 -0.92 10.32 -3.02
C LEU A 180 -0.13 10.22 -4.34
N PHE A 181 -0.81 9.91 -5.43
CA PHE A 181 -0.18 9.61 -6.71
C PHE A 181 -0.13 10.82 -7.67
N GLY A 182 -0.62 11.99 -7.24
CA GLY A 182 -0.64 13.19 -8.08
C GLY A 182 -1.51 13.03 -9.34
N LEU A 183 -2.61 12.26 -9.25
CA LEU A 183 -3.48 12.00 -10.39
C LEU A 183 -4.53 13.12 -10.53
N ALA A 184 -4.62 13.69 -11.73
CA ALA A 184 -5.78 14.51 -12.10
C ALA A 184 -6.78 13.61 -12.85
N PHE A 185 -8.01 13.53 -12.34
CA PHE A 185 -9.10 13.00 -13.13
C PHE A 185 -9.91 14.19 -13.66
N ASP A 186 -9.98 14.35 -14.96
CA ASP A 186 -10.96 15.25 -15.58
C ASP A 186 -12.33 14.74 -15.14
N GLY A 187 -13.08 15.60 -14.46
CA GLY A 187 -14.29 15.23 -13.76
C GLY A 187 -15.26 14.44 -14.62
N ALA A 188 -15.81 13.36 -14.04
CA ALA A 188 -16.99 12.66 -14.57
C ALA A 188 -18.24 13.44 -14.22
#